data_f927d37968fec55ced4beac66a65c058
#
_entry.id   f927d37968fec55ced4beac66a65c058
#
_cell.length_a   1.000
_cell.length_b   1.000
_cell.length_c   1.000
_cell.angle_alpha   90.00
_cell.angle_beta   90.00
_cell.angle_gamma   90.00
#
_symmetry.space_group_name_H-M   'P 1'
#
loop_
_entity.id
_entity.type
_entity.pdbx_description
1 polymer ?
#
loop_
_entity_poly.entity_id
_entity_poly.type
_entity_poly.pdbx_seq_one_letter_code
_entity_poly.pdbx_strand_id
1 'polypeptide(L)'
;SMQGGMCDVMAYKNDHGDQSYVSWANQDGSTYIFCIMQSPDTCDTYGYANRRPALYETTRLIDWVFQSFSIQPALDTDLALAEIPVKYSSDADTLKLYPDNSMMTLLPSSGDGTVTQKSFHLPDYVCAPIQQGDVVGTVELKLAGETIGMVNLIAGQDVSRSSLLYSFSKLQEFFGSLYLKVVLVVSAI
;
A
#
# COMPACT_ATOMS: atom_id res chain seq x y z
N SER A 1 9.40 -20.97 15.96
CA SER A 1 10.77 -21.53 15.95
C SER A 1 11.66 -20.53 15.23
N MET A 2 12.59 -19.92 15.96
CA MET A 2 13.61 -19.04 15.39
C MET A 2 14.49 -19.86 14.41
N GLN A 3 14.30 -19.67 13.12
CA GLN A 3 15.28 -20.02 12.11
C GLN A 3 15.94 -18.73 11.64
N GLY A 4 16.69 -18.11 12.52
CA GLY A 4 17.58 -17.02 12.18
C GLY A 4 18.97 -17.54 11.98
N GLY A 5 19.40 -17.73 10.73
CA GLY A 5 20.81 -17.94 10.41
C GLY A 5 21.49 -16.57 10.45
N MET A 6 22.36 -16.36 11.42
CA MET A 6 23.33 -15.26 11.40
C MET A 6 24.49 -15.72 10.53
N CYS A 7 24.65 -15.17 9.35
CA CYS A 7 25.77 -15.46 8.45
C CYS A 7 26.55 -14.19 8.16
N ASP A 8 27.84 -14.34 8.24
CA ASP A 8 28.94 -13.46 7.87
C ASP A 8 28.90 -12.04 8.46
N VAL A 9 29.67 -11.92 9.53
CA VAL A 9 30.04 -10.63 10.10
C VAL A 9 31.28 -10.15 9.37
N MET A 10 31.15 -9.11 8.54
CA MET A 10 32.33 -8.37 8.07
C MET A 10 32.72 -7.41 9.19
N ALA A 11 33.86 -7.66 9.82
CA ALA A 11 34.39 -6.82 10.86
C ALA A 11 35.56 -5.99 10.32
N TYR A 12 35.52 -4.68 10.57
CA TYR A 12 36.59 -3.75 10.30
C TYR A 12 37.04 -3.11 11.63
N LYS A 13 38.36 -3.06 11.87
CA LYS A 13 38.94 -2.39 13.01
C LYS A 13 39.77 -1.22 12.52
N ASN A 14 39.53 -0.02 13.04
CA ASN A 14 40.31 1.17 12.73
C ASN A 14 41.58 1.26 13.60
N ASP A 15 42.44 2.25 13.32
CA ASP A 15 43.69 2.47 14.03
C ASP A 15 43.48 2.89 15.52
N HIS A 16 42.29 3.32 15.88
CA HIS A 16 41.91 3.66 17.26
C HIS A 16 41.32 2.49 18.05
N GLY A 17 41.19 1.34 17.39
CA GLY A 17 40.63 0.14 17.99
C GLY A 17 39.14 -0.03 17.88
N ASP A 18 38.39 0.99 17.33
CA ASP A 18 36.95 0.88 17.14
C ASP A 18 36.65 -0.17 16.07
N GLN A 19 35.57 -0.89 16.27
CA GLN A 19 35.12 -1.95 15.37
C GLN A 19 33.83 -1.56 14.68
N SER A 20 33.71 -1.93 13.41
CA SER A 20 32.50 -1.82 12.64
C SER A 20 32.08 -3.20 12.15
N TYR A 21 30.79 -3.50 12.24
CA TYR A 21 30.22 -4.79 11.88
C TYR A 21 29.08 -4.62 10.90
N VAL A 22 29.08 -5.46 9.87
CA VAL A 22 27.92 -5.64 8.99
C VAL A 22 27.48 -7.09 9.14
N SER A 23 26.21 -7.28 9.42
CA SER A 23 25.61 -8.61 9.54
C SER A 23 24.24 -8.62 8.88
N TRP A 24 23.72 -9.80 8.62
CA TRP A 24 22.36 -9.97 8.14
C TRP A 24 21.66 -11.10 8.90
N ALA A 25 20.35 -10.99 8.98
CA ALA A 25 19.51 -12.03 9.55
C ALA A 25 18.25 -12.18 8.71
N ASN A 26 17.73 -13.39 8.63
CA ASN A 26 16.49 -13.71 7.91
C ASN A 26 15.43 -14.22 8.87
N GLN A 27 14.22 -13.69 8.76
CA GLN A 27 13.04 -14.20 9.44
C GLN A 27 11.84 -14.12 8.52
N ASP A 28 11.06 -15.20 8.42
CA ASP A 28 9.83 -15.31 7.67
C ASP A 28 9.94 -14.81 6.22
N GLY A 29 11.10 -15.10 5.58
CA GLY A 29 11.37 -14.72 4.20
C GLY A 29 11.89 -13.29 4.01
N SER A 30 11.96 -12.48 5.07
CA SER A 30 12.56 -11.14 5.03
C SER A 30 14.01 -11.17 5.50
N THR A 31 14.89 -10.51 4.75
CA THR A 31 16.29 -10.35 5.09
C THR A 31 16.55 -8.93 5.58
N TYR A 32 17.09 -8.82 6.76
CA TYR A 32 17.49 -7.54 7.38
C TYR A 32 19.00 -7.43 7.39
N ILE A 33 19.52 -6.26 7.06
CA ILE A 33 20.95 -5.94 7.09
C ILE A 33 21.20 -4.96 8.23
N PHE A 34 22.16 -5.29 9.07
CA PHE A 34 22.52 -4.50 10.25
C PHE A 34 23.94 -3.97 10.09
N CYS A 35 24.11 -2.67 10.32
CA CYS A 35 25.41 -2.00 10.30
C CYS A 35 25.64 -1.32 11.65
N ILE A 36 26.64 -1.78 12.37
CA ILE A 36 27.13 -1.12 13.59
C ILE A 36 28.48 -0.51 13.25
N MET A 37 28.61 0.80 13.44
CA MET A 37 29.79 1.55 13.05
C MET A 37 30.48 2.15 14.28
N GLN A 38 31.81 2.16 14.28
CA GLN A 38 32.63 2.83 15.29
C GLN A 38 32.33 2.40 16.73
N SER A 39 32.05 1.11 16.95
CA SER A 39 31.85 0.60 18.28
C SER A 39 33.20 0.38 18.95
N PRO A 40 33.41 0.81 20.20
CA PRO A 40 34.64 0.57 20.93
C PRO A 40 34.90 -0.94 21.09
N ASP A 41 36.17 -1.33 21.13
CA ASP A 41 36.57 -2.75 21.27
C ASP A 41 36.12 -3.33 22.62
N THR A 42 36.21 -2.52 23.67
CA THR A 42 35.72 -2.83 25.03
C THR A 42 34.99 -1.61 25.62
N CYS A 43 33.93 -1.85 26.35
CA CYS A 43 33.18 -0.79 27.03
C CYS A 43 32.88 -1.23 28.46
N ASP A 44 33.60 -0.67 29.42
CA ASP A 44 33.37 -0.93 30.85
C ASP A 44 32.19 -0.11 31.41
N THR A 45 31.81 0.95 30.70
CA THR A 45 30.81 1.92 31.15
C THR A 45 29.38 1.33 31.25
N TYR A 46 29.09 0.28 30.49
CA TYR A 46 27.76 -0.34 30.41
C TYR A 46 27.74 -1.80 30.92
N GLY A 47 28.76 -2.25 31.67
CA GLY A 47 28.82 -3.62 32.20
C GLY A 47 29.16 -4.68 31.13
N TYR A 48 29.73 -4.27 30.02
CA TYR A 48 30.15 -5.16 28.93
C TYR A 48 31.62 -5.66 29.11
N ALA A 49 32.10 -5.71 30.32
CA ALA A 49 33.44 -6.18 30.60
C ALA A 49 33.72 -7.51 29.87
N ASN A 50 34.77 -7.53 29.04
CA ASN A 50 35.17 -8.67 28.20
C ASN A 50 34.18 -9.08 27.07
N ARG A 51 33.21 -8.26 26.72
CA ARG A 51 32.32 -8.50 25.57
C ARG A 51 32.61 -7.50 24.48
N ARG A 52 32.42 -7.90 23.22
CA ARG A 52 32.51 -7.02 22.07
C ARG A 52 31.14 -6.24 21.95
N PRO A 53 31.10 -4.93 22.29
CA PRO A 53 29.84 -4.21 22.35
C PRO A 53 29.07 -4.26 21.03
N ALA A 54 29.76 -4.18 19.90
CA ALA A 54 29.12 -4.24 18.58
C ALA A 54 28.35 -5.54 18.34
N LEU A 55 28.88 -6.70 18.73
CA LEU A 55 28.17 -7.97 18.59
C LEU A 55 26.95 -8.06 19.50
N TYR A 56 27.07 -7.54 20.71
CA TYR A 56 25.95 -7.52 21.66
C TYR A 56 24.84 -6.60 21.17
N GLU A 57 25.16 -5.40 20.72
CA GLU A 57 24.19 -4.46 20.16
C GLU A 57 23.56 -4.97 18.87
N THR A 58 24.33 -5.66 18.02
CA THR A 58 23.78 -6.33 16.83
C THR A 58 22.71 -7.36 17.22
N THR A 59 22.97 -8.19 18.22
CA THR A 59 21.98 -9.18 18.69
C THR A 59 20.72 -8.51 19.22
N ARG A 60 20.88 -7.47 20.05
CA ARG A 60 19.73 -6.69 20.56
C ARG A 60 18.91 -6.03 19.45
N LEU A 61 19.60 -5.51 18.43
CA LEU A 61 18.94 -4.87 17.28
C LEU A 61 18.18 -5.91 16.44
N ILE A 62 18.75 -7.09 16.24
CA ILE A 62 18.07 -8.20 15.56
C ILE A 62 16.82 -8.60 16.34
N ASP A 63 16.92 -8.83 17.63
CA ASP A 63 15.78 -9.20 18.47
C ASP A 63 14.70 -8.11 18.45
N TRP A 64 15.11 -6.84 18.53
CA TRP A 64 14.17 -5.71 18.47
C TRP A 64 13.44 -5.64 17.12
N VAL A 65 14.16 -5.77 15.99
CA VAL A 65 13.56 -5.75 14.66
C VAL A 65 12.55 -6.89 14.50
N PHE A 66 12.93 -8.10 14.90
CA PHE A 66 12.08 -9.28 14.77
C PHE A 66 10.81 -9.23 15.66
N GLN A 67 10.90 -8.54 16.79
CA GLN A 67 9.74 -8.32 17.65
C GLN A 67 8.87 -7.15 17.18
N SER A 68 9.50 -6.15 16.56
CA SER A 68 8.84 -4.88 16.24
C SER A 68 8.22 -4.85 14.85
N PHE A 69 8.67 -5.71 13.93
CA PHE A 69 8.21 -5.71 12.54
C PHE A 69 7.86 -7.13 12.08
N SER A 70 6.83 -7.22 11.25
CA SER A 70 6.42 -8.47 10.61
C SER A 70 5.83 -8.20 9.23
N ILE A 71 5.89 -9.18 8.33
CA ILE A 71 5.19 -9.11 7.06
C ILE A 71 3.71 -9.31 7.32
N GLN A 72 2.92 -8.31 6.96
CA GLN A 72 1.47 -8.30 7.15
C GLN A 72 0.77 -7.79 5.88
N PRO A 73 -0.50 -8.15 5.66
CA PRO A 73 -1.29 -7.56 4.60
C PRO A 73 -1.51 -6.07 4.88
N ALA A 74 -1.16 -5.22 3.91
CA ALA A 74 -1.34 -3.78 4.00
C ALA A 74 -2.82 -3.37 3.80
N LEU A 75 -3.60 -4.24 3.16
CA LEU A 75 -5.02 -4.04 2.87
C LEU A 75 -5.79 -5.31 3.20
N ASP A 76 -6.99 -5.12 3.74
CA ASP A 76 -7.99 -6.17 3.91
C ASP A 76 -8.84 -6.21 2.63
N THR A 77 -8.85 -7.36 1.94
CA THR A 77 -9.60 -7.58 0.70
C THR A 77 -11.11 -7.67 0.92
N ASP A 78 -11.54 -7.96 2.14
CA ASP A 78 -12.95 -8.09 2.49
C ASP A 78 -13.58 -6.75 2.92
N LEU A 79 -12.76 -5.73 3.06
CA LEU A 79 -13.19 -4.39 3.47
C LEU A 79 -13.27 -3.45 2.27
N ALA A 80 -14.45 -2.85 2.05
CA ALA A 80 -14.60 -1.80 1.05
C ALA A 80 -13.75 -0.58 1.44
N LEU A 81 -12.87 -0.15 0.53
CA LEU A 81 -11.97 0.98 0.76
C LEU A 81 -12.53 2.30 0.26
N ALA A 82 -13.42 2.27 -0.73
CA ALA A 82 -14.02 3.44 -1.33
C ALA A 82 -15.43 3.15 -1.85
N GLU A 83 -16.18 4.19 -2.11
CA GLU A 83 -17.49 4.15 -2.72
C GLU A 83 -17.57 5.23 -3.78
N ILE A 84 -18.13 4.90 -4.95
CA ILE A 84 -18.19 5.78 -6.12
C ILE A 84 -19.61 5.83 -6.70
N PRO A 85 -20.10 7.00 -7.18
CA PRO A 85 -21.40 7.11 -7.81
C PRO A 85 -21.51 6.30 -9.11
N VAL A 86 -22.65 5.69 -9.35
CA VAL A 86 -22.98 4.97 -10.58
C VAL A 86 -24.02 5.73 -11.38
N LYS A 87 -23.78 5.90 -12.68
CA LYS A 87 -24.75 6.47 -13.62
C LYS A 87 -25.39 5.39 -14.48
N TYR A 88 -26.61 5.67 -14.93
CA TYR A 88 -27.40 4.84 -15.84
C TYR A 88 -27.80 3.47 -15.26
N SER A 89 -27.85 3.37 -13.95
CA SER A 89 -28.40 2.20 -13.25
C SER A 89 -29.66 2.59 -12.50
N SER A 90 -30.58 1.62 -12.37
CA SER A 90 -31.73 1.67 -11.45
C SER A 90 -31.51 0.77 -10.23
N ASP A 91 -30.47 -0.04 -10.25
CA ASP A 91 -30.24 -1.09 -9.25
C ASP A 91 -29.36 -0.57 -8.09
N ALA A 92 -28.46 0.38 -8.40
CA ALA A 92 -27.58 0.96 -7.42
C ALA A 92 -27.19 2.40 -7.80
N ASP A 93 -27.19 3.29 -6.83
CA ASP A 93 -26.73 4.68 -6.98
C ASP A 93 -25.22 4.81 -6.73
N THR A 94 -24.65 3.87 -5.97
CA THR A 94 -23.25 3.82 -5.59
C THR A 94 -22.68 2.42 -5.71
N LEU A 95 -21.38 2.33 -5.90
CA LEU A 95 -20.61 1.10 -6.04
C LEU A 95 -19.49 1.07 -5.00
N LYS A 96 -19.47 0.02 -4.19
CA LYS A 96 -18.37 -0.23 -3.26
C LYS A 96 -17.19 -0.85 -3.99
N LEU A 97 -16.00 -0.37 -3.67
CA LEU A 97 -14.75 -0.80 -4.27
C LEU A 97 -13.88 -1.52 -3.25
N TYR A 98 -13.38 -2.67 -3.65
CA TYR A 98 -12.53 -3.54 -2.86
C TYR A 98 -11.14 -3.64 -3.49
N PRO A 99 -10.08 -3.85 -2.71
CA PRO A 99 -8.77 -4.13 -3.30
C PRO A 99 -8.77 -5.51 -3.98
N ASP A 100 -8.14 -5.62 -5.14
CA ASP A 100 -8.03 -6.88 -5.89
C ASP A 100 -7.09 -7.88 -5.21
N ASN A 101 -6.17 -7.39 -4.40
CA ASN A 101 -5.25 -8.19 -3.61
C ASN A 101 -4.83 -7.49 -2.32
N SER A 102 -4.37 -8.28 -1.34
CA SER A 102 -3.71 -7.78 -0.14
C SER A 102 -2.21 -7.71 -0.40
N MET A 103 -1.67 -6.52 -0.61
CA MET A 103 -0.22 -6.37 -0.73
C MET A 103 0.45 -6.69 0.60
N MET A 104 1.33 -7.71 0.59
CA MET A 104 2.12 -8.06 1.77
C MET A 104 3.30 -7.08 1.89
N THR A 105 3.45 -6.46 3.04
CA THR A 105 4.54 -5.51 3.31
C THR A 105 5.01 -5.60 4.76
N LEU A 106 6.22 -5.09 5.01
CA LEU A 106 6.78 -5.02 6.34
C LEU A 106 6.13 -3.89 7.13
N LEU A 107 5.39 -4.24 8.16
CA LEU A 107 4.70 -3.28 9.03
C LEU A 107 5.11 -3.48 10.49
N PRO A 108 4.98 -2.44 11.34
CA PRO A 108 5.12 -2.59 12.78
C PRO A 108 4.15 -3.63 13.33
N SER A 109 4.65 -4.57 14.14
CA SER A 109 3.84 -5.67 14.71
C SER A 109 2.75 -5.17 15.68
N SER A 110 2.93 -3.98 16.25
CA SER A 110 1.98 -3.34 17.17
C SER A 110 1.01 -2.38 16.47
N GLY A 111 1.03 -2.31 15.14
CA GLY A 111 0.18 -1.41 14.35
C GLY A 111 -1.19 -2.00 14.05
N ASP A 112 -2.20 -1.16 14.06
CA ASP A 112 -3.59 -1.47 13.68
C ASP A 112 -3.85 -1.33 12.18
N GLY A 113 -2.80 -1.37 11.33
CA GLY A 113 -2.90 -1.18 9.88
C GLY A 113 -3.12 0.29 9.44
N THR A 114 -3.24 1.23 10.39
CA THR A 114 -3.43 2.67 10.09
C THR A 114 -2.13 3.39 9.71
N VAL A 115 -1.01 2.70 9.79
CA VAL A 115 0.33 3.26 9.55
C VAL A 115 0.55 3.61 8.07
N THR A 116 -0.24 3.01 7.16
CA THR A 116 -0.16 3.29 5.74
C THR A 116 -1.13 4.39 5.33
N GLN A 117 -0.63 5.45 4.74
CA GLN A 117 -1.46 6.47 4.10
C GLN A 117 -1.98 5.93 2.77
N LYS A 118 -3.27 6.15 2.50
CA LYS A 118 -3.94 5.71 1.27
C LYS A 118 -4.27 6.93 0.41
N SER A 119 -3.83 6.91 -0.84
CA SER A 119 -4.16 7.92 -1.84
C SER A 119 -4.95 7.25 -2.96
N PHE A 120 -6.20 7.68 -3.17
CA PHE A 120 -7.11 7.08 -4.13
C PHE A 120 -7.05 7.79 -5.47
N HIS A 121 -6.92 7.01 -6.54
CA HIS A 121 -7.01 7.44 -7.93
C HIS A 121 -8.28 6.86 -8.54
N LEU A 122 -9.38 7.57 -8.41
CA LEU A 122 -10.72 7.15 -8.82
C LEU A 122 -11.32 8.16 -9.79
N PRO A 123 -12.14 7.72 -10.75
CA PRO A 123 -12.97 8.63 -11.52
C PRO A 123 -14.11 9.20 -10.64
N ASP A 124 -14.67 10.34 -11.04
CA ASP A 124 -15.77 10.97 -10.30
C ASP A 124 -17.05 10.11 -10.25
N TYR A 125 -17.24 9.25 -11.24
CA TYR A 125 -18.36 8.31 -11.34
C TYR A 125 -18.04 7.19 -12.32
N VAL A 126 -18.80 6.10 -12.27
CA VAL A 126 -18.78 5.02 -13.26
C VAL A 126 -20.15 4.88 -13.94
N CYS A 127 -20.16 4.34 -15.15
CA CYS A 127 -21.38 4.11 -15.92
C CYS A 127 -21.72 2.62 -15.97
N ALA A 128 -22.96 2.28 -15.65
CA ALA A 128 -23.46 0.92 -15.85
C ALA A 128 -23.50 0.55 -17.37
N PRO A 129 -23.30 -0.72 -17.78
CA PRO A 129 -23.18 -1.89 -16.90
C PRO A 129 -21.76 -2.05 -16.36
N ILE A 130 -21.65 -2.64 -15.17
CA ILE A 130 -20.38 -2.96 -14.49
C ILE A 130 -20.51 -4.40 -14.00
N GLN A 131 -19.44 -5.17 -14.12
CA GLN A 131 -19.37 -6.53 -13.59
C GLN A 131 -18.56 -6.54 -12.30
N GLN A 132 -18.95 -7.43 -11.39
CA GLN A 132 -18.15 -7.69 -10.19
C GLN A 132 -16.73 -8.10 -10.60
N GLY A 133 -15.72 -7.48 -9.99
CA GLY A 133 -14.33 -7.69 -10.34
C GLY A 133 -13.76 -6.74 -11.39
N ASP A 134 -14.60 -5.92 -12.05
CA ASP A 134 -14.10 -4.89 -12.98
C ASP A 134 -13.21 -3.89 -12.26
N VAL A 135 -12.05 -3.56 -12.84
CA VAL A 135 -11.13 -2.56 -12.28
C VAL A 135 -11.69 -1.17 -12.52
N VAL A 136 -11.90 -0.44 -11.45
CA VAL A 136 -12.48 0.92 -11.46
C VAL A 136 -11.44 2.00 -11.24
N GLY A 137 -10.42 1.71 -10.43
CA GLY A 137 -9.38 2.65 -10.09
C GLY A 137 -8.23 1.98 -9.36
N THR A 138 -7.41 2.78 -8.70
CA THR A 138 -6.27 2.30 -7.92
C THR A 138 -6.16 3.02 -6.58
N VAL A 139 -5.55 2.37 -5.61
CA VAL A 139 -5.11 2.96 -4.36
C VAL A 139 -3.59 2.88 -4.27
N GLU A 140 -2.97 4.01 -4.03
CA GLU A 140 -1.54 4.11 -3.73
C GLU A 140 -1.35 4.03 -2.22
N LEU A 141 -0.44 3.16 -1.80
CA LEU A 141 -0.08 2.98 -0.40
C LEU A 141 1.25 3.67 -0.12
N LYS A 142 1.28 4.48 0.94
CA LYS A 142 2.48 5.21 1.38
C LYS A 142 2.80 4.85 2.83
N LEU A 143 4.08 4.64 3.10
CA LEU A 143 4.63 4.46 4.44
C LEU A 143 5.69 5.54 4.67
N ALA A 144 5.51 6.34 5.73
CA ALA A 144 6.41 7.46 6.05
C ALA A 144 6.64 8.43 4.88
N GLY A 145 5.64 8.61 4.00
CA GLY A 145 5.70 9.48 2.83
C GLY A 145 6.24 8.84 1.55
N GLU A 146 6.80 7.64 1.63
CA GLU A 146 7.30 6.88 0.48
C GLU A 146 6.23 5.92 -0.05
N THR A 147 6.08 5.85 -1.37
CA THR A 147 5.16 4.92 -2.03
C THR A 147 5.69 3.50 -1.94
N ILE A 148 4.96 2.64 -1.24
CA ILE A 148 5.31 1.22 -1.08
C ILE A 148 4.64 0.32 -2.11
N GLY A 149 3.57 0.79 -2.75
CA GLY A 149 2.92 0.07 -3.84
C GLY A 149 1.59 0.66 -4.28
N MET A 150 1.04 0.09 -5.35
CA MET A 150 -0.28 0.42 -5.89
C MET A 150 -1.10 -0.87 -6.02
N VAL A 151 -2.38 -0.80 -5.65
CA VAL A 151 -3.32 -1.91 -5.70
C VAL A 151 -4.55 -1.46 -6.49
N ASN A 152 -5.06 -2.31 -7.38
CA ASN A 152 -6.29 -2.01 -8.10
C ASN A 152 -7.50 -2.08 -7.18
N LEU A 153 -8.47 -1.24 -7.47
CA LEU A 153 -9.78 -1.26 -6.82
C LEU A 153 -10.81 -1.82 -7.79
N ILE A 154 -11.47 -2.88 -7.39
CA ILE A 154 -12.43 -3.63 -8.19
C ILE A 154 -13.87 -3.43 -7.69
N ALA A 155 -14.80 -3.57 -8.61
CA ALA A 155 -16.23 -3.53 -8.32
C ALA A 155 -16.66 -4.69 -7.41
N GLY A 156 -17.35 -4.37 -6.32
CA GLY A 156 -17.81 -5.36 -5.34
C GLY A 156 -19.07 -6.11 -5.75
N GLN A 157 -19.79 -5.65 -6.77
CA GLN A 157 -21.05 -6.23 -7.23
C GLN A 157 -21.30 -5.92 -8.70
N ASP A 158 -22.18 -6.71 -9.33
CA ASP A 158 -22.72 -6.42 -10.64
C ASP A 158 -23.69 -5.25 -10.54
N VAL A 159 -23.67 -4.36 -11.55
CA VAL A 159 -24.62 -3.26 -11.69
C VAL A 159 -25.16 -3.24 -13.10
N SER A 160 -26.45 -3.47 -13.25
CA SER A 160 -27.13 -3.52 -14.54
C SER A 160 -27.43 -2.10 -15.07
N ARG A 161 -27.39 -1.96 -16.39
CA ARG A 161 -27.77 -0.71 -17.05
C ARG A 161 -29.27 -0.59 -17.18
N SER A 162 -29.84 0.52 -16.73
CA SER A 162 -31.20 0.90 -17.05
C SER A 162 -31.29 1.46 -18.48
N SER A 163 -31.97 0.73 -19.36
CA SER A 163 -32.17 1.17 -20.76
C SER A 163 -32.95 2.49 -20.85
N LEU A 164 -33.87 2.75 -19.94
CA LEU A 164 -34.67 4.00 -19.90
C LEU A 164 -33.79 5.19 -19.52
N LEU A 165 -32.99 5.08 -18.45
CA LEU A 165 -32.12 6.19 -18.01
C LEU A 165 -31.04 6.50 -19.04
N TYR A 166 -30.47 5.47 -19.68
CA TYR A 166 -29.50 5.63 -20.74
C TYR A 166 -30.07 6.30 -21.97
N SER A 167 -31.28 5.88 -22.42
CA SER A 167 -31.97 6.49 -23.56
C SER A 167 -32.32 7.92 -23.30
N PHE A 168 -32.78 8.24 -22.07
CA PHE A 168 -33.12 9.61 -21.68
C PHE A 168 -31.89 10.52 -21.65
N SER A 169 -30.76 10.05 -21.16
CA SER A 169 -29.50 10.81 -21.16
C SER A 169 -29.01 11.10 -22.59
N LYS A 170 -29.12 10.11 -23.49
CA LYS A 170 -28.77 10.31 -24.92
C LYS A 170 -29.67 11.30 -25.59
N LEU A 171 -30.98 11.31 -25.27
CA LEU A 171 -31.92 12.29 -25.77
C LEU A 171 -31.57 13.70 -25.26
N GLN A 172 -31.23 13.83 -24.00
CA GLN A 172 -30.82 15.10 -23.39
C GLN A 172 -29.49 15.62 -24.00
N GLU A 173 -28.49 14.76 -24.24
CA GLU A 173 -27.28 15.11 -24.98
C GLU A 173 -27.60 15.61 -26.39
N PHE A 174 -28.50 14.92 -27.08
CA PHE A 174 -28.94 15.31 -28.44
C PHE A 174 -29.59 16.69 -28.45
N PHE A 175 -30.55 16.94 -27.55
CA PHE A 175 -31.22 18.26 -27.44
C PHE A 175 -30.29 19.37 -26.93
N GLY A 176 -29.28 19.02 -26.14
CA GLY A 176 -28.24 19.93 -25.66
C GLY A 176 -27.15 20.22 -26.70
N SER A 177 -27.08 19.45 -27.78
CA SER A 177 -26.03 19.58 -28.78
C SER A 177 -26.06 20.89 -29.53
N LEU A 178 -24.91 21.46 -29.80
CA LEU A 178 -24.74 22.68 -30.59
C LEU A 178 -25.36 22.54 -31.98
N TYR A 179 -25.36 21.33 -32.54
CA TYR A 179 -25.94 21.02 -33.84
C TYR A 179 -27.43 21.29 -33.91
N LEU A 180 -28.22 20.84 -32.92
CA LEU A 180 -29.63 21.08 -32.86
C LEU A 180 -29.96 22.58 -32.71
N LYS A 181 -29.17 23.28 -31.89
CA LYS A 181 -29.33 24.74 -31.72
C LYS A 181 -29.06 25.47 -33.04
N VAL A 182 -28.05 25.08 -33.78
CA VAL A 182 -27.73 25.65 -35.10
C VAL A 182 -28.86 25.35 -36.13
N VAL A 183 -29.34 24.11 -36.16
CA VAL A 183 -30.44 23.70 -37.07
C VAL A 183 -31.70 24.49 -36.77
N LEU A 184 -32.07 24.65 -35.51
CA LEU A 184 -33.24 25.45 -35.10
C LEU A 184 -33.09 26.92 -35.49
N VAL A 185 -31.93 27.52 -35.36
CA VAL A 185 -31.68 28.90 -35.77
C VAL A 185 -31.76 29.05 -37.28
N VAL A 186 -31.17 28.12 -38.04
CA VAL A 186 -31.22 28.17 -39.52
C VAL A 186 -32.61 27.91 -40.07
N SER A 187 -33.43 27.08 -39.41
CA SER A 187 -34.83 26.82 -39.84
C SER A 187 -35.81 27.92 -39.44
N ALA A 188 -35.41 28.87 -38.59
CA ALA A 188 -36.22 30.00 -38.15
C ALA A 188 -35.96 31.30 -38.98
N ILE A 189 -35.01 31.25 -39.92
CA ILE A 189 -34.72 32.31 -40.90
C ILE A 189 -35.33 31.97 -42.25
#